data_c078c12728f6d50790ca6c2d46751df2
#
_entry.id   c078c12728f6d50790ca6c2d46751df2
#
_cell.length_a   1.000
_cell.length_b   1.000
_cell.length_c   1.000
_cell.angle_alpha   90.00
_cell.angle_beta   90.00
_cell.angle_gamma   90.00
#
_symmetry.space_group_name_H-M   'P 1'
#
loop_
_entity.id
_entity.type
_entity.pdbx_description
1 polymer ?
#
loop_
_entity_poly.entity_id
_entity_poly.type
_entity_poly.pdbx_seq_one_letter_code
_entity_poly.pdbx_strand_id
1 'polypeptide(L)'
;YTAEEEALIPKIRIWNESNEYQTIIDAVEALPAAKRTLRLTSELARAYNNLAQPGEDALFLHALELLKSCRAEQENTHEWNFRTAYALFYLDREGESIPYWERALEYRSGDEDTIKMLDAARRAVTIPIFRRCFNERAAQFWDAFSEADAELRALIASGNPADALERIVKMLKSISEGWGIGFSSPTDAAGHFLLELSPQHDYVQILPILKLLDAAPIALGAHWEFAAGLRPKPAAVELKFNKGLLFDCREIRCRLVKEENAWVLQFFAESLRGLDEEESAPVFEQLTLLIDHLIGEAASMRFIRNLTILRKPPEDGGFLLSELPERIAALEPRAKNYTHRDIADERLDYWLKPEKEAEINFDIRFGWTAAPYFINSYRSGESEVVDELHRQGIAVGFFFFERAAAVSPEAAEALDRTIIADFRGMLSETAPGAASVVGEAFSERRCYVEVMLWDSDRVFEAVQNWSSQASNVRAAAFRSYRRPAGILFFKSADRSKNASDAGDIADEADEVS
;
A
#
# COMPACT_ATOMS: atom_id res chain seq x y z
N TYR A 1 36.00 -20.45 -13.32
CA TYR A 1 36.19 -19.03 -13.65
C TYR A 1 36.18 -18.86 -15.14
N THR A 2 35.45 -17.89 -15.67
CA THR A 2 35.55 -17.47 -17.07
C THR A 2 36.71 -16.48 -17.23
N ALA A 3 37.17 -16.23 -18.48
CA ALA A 3 38.23 -15.26 -18.76
C ALA A 3 37.80 -13.84 -18.29
N GLU A 4 36.53 -13.51 -18.39
CA GLU A 4 35.97 -12.25 -17.91
C GLU A 4 36.03 -12.13 -16.37
N GLU A 5 35.73 -13.21 -15.63
CA GLU A 5 35.87 -13.25 -14.18
C GLU A 5 37.33 -13.11 -13.73
N GLU A 6 38.23 -13.83 -14.37
CA GLU A 6 39.68 -13.73 -14.09
C GLU A 6 40.20 -12.29 -14.31
N ALA A 7 39.68 -11.60 -15.32
CA ALA A 7 40.08 -10.23 -15.63
C ALA A 7 39.46 -9.18 -14.70
N LEU A 8 38.21 -9.36 -14.27
CA LEU A 8 37.43 -8.30 -13.55
C LEU A 8 37.36 -8.51 -12.05
N ILE A 9 37.22 -9.74 -11.52
CA ILE A 9 37.05 -9.95 -10.09
C ILE A 9 38.17 -9.35 -9.22
N PRO A 10 39.48 -9.48 -9.60
CA PRO A 10 40.55 -8.83 -8.84
C PRO A 10 40.42 -7.29 -8.83
N LYS A 11 40.02 -6.69 -9.96
CA LYS A 11 39.82 -5.24 -10.07
C LYS A 11 38.60 -4.79 -9.26
N ILE A 12 37.48 -5.52 -9.32
CA ILE A 12 36.25 -5.25 -8.55
C ILE A 12 36.57 -5.21 -7.06
N ARG A 13 37.43 -6.08 -6.56
CA ARG A 13 37.86 -6.04 -5.14
C ARG A 13 38.54 -4.71 -4.79
N ILE A 14 39.48 -4.26 -5.62
CA ILE A 14 40.20 -2.99 -5.42
C ILE A 14 39.19 -1.82 -5.47
N TRP A 15 38.33 -1.80 -6.48
CA TRP A 15 37.32 -0.74 -6.65
C TRP A 15 36.31 -0.71 -5.51
N ASN A 16 35.90 -1.86 -4.95
CA ASN A 16 35.06 -1.92 -3.75
C ASN A 16 35.77 -1.32 -2.52
N GLU A 17 37.06 -1.63 -2.32
CA GLU A 17 37.86 -1.07 -1.21
C GLU A 17 38.04 0.45 -1.33
N SER A 18 37.99 0.98 -2.56
CA SER A 18 38.12 2.41 -2.87
C SER A 18 36.78 3.12 -3.05
N ASN A 19 35.63 2.43 -2.84
CA ASN A 19 34.27 2.93 -3.05
C ASN A 19 33.99 3.41 -4.50
N GLU A 20 34.71 2.83 -5.48
CA GLU A 20 34.57 3.18 -6.91
C GLU A 20 33.43 2.37 -7.57
N TYR A 21 32.22 2.45 -7.02
CA TYR A 21 31.07 1.63 -7.42
C TYR A 21 30.64 1.90 -8.86
N GLN A 22 30.65 3.16 -9.33
CA GLN A 22 30.34 3.48 -10.71
C GLN A 22 31.31 2.83 -11.70
N THR A 23 32.60 2.75 -11.36
CA THR A 23 33.61 2.06 -12.19
C THR A 23 33.31 0.56 -12.32
N ILE A 24 32.77 -0.07 -11.26
CA ILE A 24 32.33 -1.47 -11.30
C ILE A 24 31.17 -1.63 -12.27
N ILE A 25 30.15 -0.75 -12.14
CA ILE A 25 28.96 -0.76 -12.99
C ILE A 25 29.38 -0.63 -14.46
N ASP A 26 30.12 0.41 -14.79
CA ASP A 26 30.58 0.68 -16.17
C ASP A 26 31.36 -0.51 -16.76
N ALA A 27 32.27 -1.11 -15.98
CA ALA A 27 33.10 -2.22 -16.42
C ALA A 27 32.31 -3.52 -16.67
N VAL A 28 31.32 -3.81 -15.82
CA VAL A 28 30.49 -5.02 -15.97
C VAL A 28 29.44 -4.83 -17.05
N GLU A 29 28.81 -3.65 -17.13
CA GLU A 29 27.82 -3.36 -18.16
C GLU A 29 28.41 -3.23 -19.58
N ALA A 30 29.67 -2.87 -19.71
CA ALA A 30 30.37 -2.92 -20.98
C ALA A 30 30.50 -4.34 -21.55
N LEU A 31 30.37 -5.38 -20.74
CA LEU A 31 30.35 -6.75 -21.22
C LEU A 31 29.03 -7.06 -21.93
N PRO A 32 29.09 -7.81 -23.07
CA PRO A 32 27.87 -8.39 -23.65
C PRO A 32 27.09 -9.23 -22.62
N ALA A 33 25.78 -9.20 -22.64
CA ALA A 33 24.94 -9.91 -21.67
C ALA A 33 25.30 -11.40 -21.52
N ALA A 34 25.60 -12.08 -22.63
CA ALA A 34 26.02 -13.49 -22.64
C ALA A 34 27.37 -13.77 -21.93
N LYS A 35 28.16 -12.73 -21.63
CA LYS A 35 29.45 -12.83 -20.93
C LYS A 35 29.37 -12.37 -19.46
N ARG A 36 28.23 -11.82 -19.03
CA ARG A 36 27.98 -11.47 -17.65
C ARG A 36 27.62 -12.75 -16.89
N THR A 37 28.61 -13.34 -16.24
CA THR A 37 28.34 -14.52 -15.39
C THR A 37 27.48 -14.15 -14.19
N LEU A 38 26.82 -15.13 -13.57
CA LEU A 38 25.99 -14.89 -12.38
C LEU A 38 26.78 -14.27 -11.22
N ARG A 39 28.08 -14.58 -11.14
CA ARG A 39 28.97 -13.96 -10.16
C ARG A 39 29.21 -12.47 -10.46
N LEU A 40 29.48 -12.12 -11.70
CA LEU A 40 29.63 -10.72 -12.11
C LEU A 40 28.32 -9.97 -11.97
N THR A 41 27.17 -10.60 -12.24
CA THR A 41 25.84 -10.03 -12.01
C THR A 41 25.59 -9.74 -10.52
N SER A 42 26.01 -10.63 -9.62
CA SER A 42 25.90 -10.41 -8.18
C SER A 42 26.83 -9.28 -7.69
N GLU A 43 28.06 -9.14 -8.25
CA GLU A 43 28.95 -8.00 -7.95
C GLU A 43 28.38 -6.68 -8.51
N LEU A 44 27.73 -6.71 -9.67
CA LEU A 44 27.03 -5.58 -10.24
C LEU A 44 25.89 -5.12 -9.32
N ALA A 45 25.06 -6.06 -8.81
CA ALA A 45 24.02 -5.75 -7.85
C ALA A 45 24.57 -5.12 -6.56
N ARG A 46 25.71 -5.62 -6.06
CA ARG A 46 26.40 -5.00 -4.92
C ARG A 46 26.81 -3.56 -5.22
N ALA A 47 27.35 -3.32 -6.42
CA ALA A 47 27.79 -1.98 -6.79
C ALA A 47 26.61 -1.00 -6.85
N TYR A 48 25.46 -1.43 -7.39
CA TYR A 48 24.23 -0.64 -7.36
C TYR A 48 23.73 -0.37 -5.95
N ASN A 49 23.71 -1.37 -5.06
CA ASN A 49 23.33 -1.20 -3.66
C ASN A 49 24.22 -0.18 -2.93
N ASN A 50 25.53 -0.22 -3.18
CA ASN A 50 26.50 0.65 -2.49
C ASN A 50 26.59 2.06 -3.12
N LEU A 51 26.21 2.19 -4.40
CA LEU A 51 26.12 3.50 -5.07
C LEU A 51 24.86 4.27 -4.63
N ALA A 52 23.76 3.53 -4.40
CA ALA A 52 22.47 4.11 -4.10
C ALA A 52 22.50 4.84 -2.75
N GLN A 53 21.94 6.05 -2.75
CA GLN A 53 21.68 6.79 -1.52
C GLN A 53 20.26 6.45 -1.01
N PRO A 54 19.98 6.62 0.29
CA PRO A 54 18.62 6.50 0.81
C PRO A 54 17.64 7.36 0.00
N GLY A 55 16.60 6.73 -0.53
CA GLY A 55 15.63 7.39 -1.41
C GLY A 55 15.87 7.23 -2.92
N GLU A 56 16.98 6.65 -3.35
CA GLU A 56 17.22 6.29 -4.75
C GLU A 56 16.70 4.89 -5.08
N ASP A 57 15.40 4.67 -4.87
CA ASP A 57 14.75 3.35 -4.98
C ASP A 57 15.02 2.64 -6.30
N ALA A 58 15.16 3.40 -7.41
CA ALA A 58 15.41 2.82 -8.72
C ALA A 58 16.69 1.98 -8.77
N LEU A 59 17.74 2.38 -8.04
CA LEU A 59 19.00 1.63 -7.99
C LEU A 59 18.87 0.36 -7.14
N PHE A 60 18.19 0.44 -5.98
CA PHE A 60 17.91 -0.73 -5.15
C PHE A 60 16.98 -1.73 -5.83
N LEU A 61 15.94 -1.26 -6.54
CA LEU A 61 15.05 -2.11 -7.32
C LEU A 61 15.81 -2.81 -8.45
N HIS A 62 16.69 -2.09 -9.15
CA HIS A 62 17.53 -2.69 -10.18
C HIS A 62 18.49 -3.76 -9.61
N ALA A 63 19.09 -3.49 -8.43
CA ALA A 63 19.90 -4.49 -7.74
C ALA A 63 19.10 -5.75 -7.40
N LEU A 64 17.84 -5.62 -6.94
CA LEU A 64 16.97 -6.78 -6.69
C LEU A 64 16.65 -7.58 -7.96
N GLU A 65 16.41 -6.93 -9.10
CA GLU A 65 16.21 -7.61 -10.39
C GLU A 65 17.44 -8.43 -10.80
N LEU A 66 18.64 -7.86 -10.65
CA LEU A 66 19.89 -8.56 -10.90
C LEU A 66 20.06 -9.77 -9.96
N LEU A 67 19.81 -9.60 -8.66
CA LEU A 67 19.88 -10.68 -7.66
C LEU A 67 18.86 -11.77 -7.94
N LYS A 68 17.64 -11.42 -8.35
CA LYS A 68 16.62 -12.37 -8.77
C LYS A 68 17.08 -13.23 -9.94
N SER A 69 17.79 -12.66 -10.91
CA SER A 69 18.29 -13.38 -12.08
C SER A 69 19.35 -14.43 -11.75
N CYS A 70 20.10 -14.26 -10.65
CA CYS A 70 21.12 -15.21 -10.22
C CYS A 70 20.72 -16.06 -8.99
N ARG A 71 19.44 -16.01 -8.59
CA ARG A 71 18.93 -16.68 -7.39
C ARG A 71 19.24 -18.18 -7.36
N ALA A 72 18.89 -18.89 -8.42
CA ALA A 72 18.96 -20.37 -8.46
C ALA A 72 20.34 -20.94 -8.09
N GLU A 73 21.43 -20.21 -8.38
CA GLU A 73 22.80 -20.65 -8.11
C GLU A 73 23.41 -20.00 -6.86
N GLN A 74 22.87 -18.88 -6.40
CA GLN A 74 23.50 -18.08 -5.35
C GLN A 74 22.67 -17.92 -4.07
N GLU A 75 21.39 -18.31 -4.02
CA GLU A 75 20.54 -18.15 -2.85
C GLU A 75 21.06 -18.85 -1.58
N ASN A 76 21.97 -19.82 -1.75
CA ASN A 76 22.61 -20.55 -0.65
C ASN A 76 23.99 -19.95 -0.26
N THR A 77 24.19 -18.65 -0.46
CA THR A 77 25.42 -17.94 -0.08
C THR A 77 25.11 -16.77 0.85
N HIS A 78 26.08 -16.43 1.73
CA HIS A 78 26.00 -15.24 2.56
C HIS A 78 25.80 -13.99 1.70
N GLU A 79 26.64 -13.80 0.67
CA GLU A 79 26.69 -12.59 -0.14
C GLU A 79 25.37 -12.30 -0.84
N TRP A 80 24.72 -13.32 -1.38
CA TRP A 80 23.44 -13.13 -2.07
C TRP A 80 22.33 -12.74 -1.10
N ASN A 81 22.24 -13.43 0.04
CA ASN A 81 21.25 -13.12 1.08
C ASN A 81 21.49 -11.72 1.67
N PHE A 82 22.74 -11.37 1.99
CA PHE A 82 23.10 -10.04 2.49
C PHE A 82 22.69 -8.94 1.51
N ARG A 83 23.08 -9.07 0.23
CA ARG A 83 22.79 -8.07 -0.80
C ARG A 83 21.28 -7.91 -1.05
N THR A 84 20.54 -9.01 -1.01
CA THR A 84 19.08 -8.99 -1.15
C THR A 84 18.43 -8.29 0.05
N ALA A 85 18.82 -8.66 1.26
CA ALA A 85 18.34 -8.05 2.47
C ALA A 85 18.65 -6.55 2.54
N TYR A 86 19.86 -6.15 2.14
CA TYR A 86 20.30 -4.76 2.09
C TYR A 86 19.41 -3.91 1.18
N ALA A 87 19.16 -4.34 -0.04
CA ALA A 87 18.28 -3.63 -0.95
C ALA A 87 16.85 -3.54 -0.43
N LEU A 88 16.31 -4.62 0.14
CA LEU A 88 14.98 -4.63 0.74
C LEU A 88 14.89 -3.66 1.93
N PHE A 89 15.89 -3.63 2.79
CA PHE A 89 15.93 -2.73 3.95
C PHE A 89 15.86 -1.26 3.53
N TYR A 90 16.64 -0.86 2.53
CA TYR A 90 16.64 0.52 2.05
C TYR A 90 15.44 0.89 1.17
N LEU A 91 14.59 -0.07 0.81
CA LEU A 91 13.30 0.13 0.16
C LEU A 91 12.12 0.20 1.15
N ASP A 92 12.37 0.39 2.45
CA ASP A 92 11.35 0.32 3.52
C ASP A 92 10.59 -1.04 3.55
N ARG A 93 11.29 -2.12 3.16
CA ARG A 93 10.81 -3.50 3.14
C ARG A 93 11.52 -4.34 4.21
N GLU A 94 11.69 -3.77 5.40
CA GLU A 94 12.51 -4.36 6.48
C GLU A 94 11.96 -5.72 6.93
N GLY A 95 10.63 -5.87 6.99
CA GLY A 95 10.00 -7.15 7.32
C GLY A 95 10.39 -8.26 6.35
N GLU A 96 10.51 -7.94 5.06
CA GLU A 96 10.95 -8.88 4.04
C GLU A 96 12.47 -9.12 4.08
N SER A 97 13.24 -8.15 4.57
CA SER A 97 14.70 -8.29 4.67
C SER A 97 15.13 -9.26 5.78
N ILE A 98 14.36 -9.37 6.88
CA ILE A 98 14.69 -10.17 8.06
C ILE A 98 15.03 -11.63 7.71
N PRO A 99 14.23 -12.40 6.96
CA PRO A 99 14.55 -13.78 6.63
C PRO A 99 15.85 -13.93 5.84
N TYR A 100 16.21 -12.95 5.03
CA TYR A 100 17.47 -12.97 4.28
C TYR A 100 18.67 -12.63 5.17
N TRP A 101 18.55 -11.68 6.12
CA TRP A 101 19.58 -11.44 7.12
C TRP A 101 19.83 -12.68 8.00
N GLU A 102 18.75 -13.32 8.47
CA GLU A 102 18.85 -14.56 9.26
C GLU A 102 19.55 -15.68 8.45
N ARG A 103 19.17 -15.85 7.20
CA ARG A 103 19.81 -16.84 6.33
C ARG A 103 21.27 -16.49 6.01
N ALA A 104 21.63 -15.22 5.88
CA ALA A 104 23.01 -14.81 5.73
C ALA A 104 23.86 -15.24 6.94
N LEU A 105 23.31 -15.12 8.16
CA LEU A 105 23.97 -15.56 9.39
C LEU A 105 24.11 -17.09 9.48
N GLU A 106 23.24 -17.88 8.85
CA GLU A 106 23.43 -19.34 8.76
C GLU A 106 24.72 -19.70 8.01
N TYR A 107 25.09 -18.92 6.99
CA TYR A 107 26.32 -19.12 6.22
C TYR A 107 27.55 -18.47 6.85
N ARG A 108 27.37 -17.38 7.63
CA ARG A 108 28.46 -16.66 8.31
C ARG A 108 27.97 -16.12 9.65
N SER A 109 27.97 -16.97 10.67
CA SER A 109 27.31 -16.74 11.97
C SER A 109 27.90 -15.60 12.82
N GLY A 110 29.07 -15.10 12.52
CA GLY A 110 29.73 -14.03 13.27
C GLY A 110 29.91 -12.73 12.48
N ASP A 111 29.19 -12.56 11.38
CA ASP A 111 29.28 -11.36 10.54
C ASP A 111 28.62 -10.17 11.25
N GLU A 112 29.44 -9.24 11.73
CA GLU A 112 29.01 -8.09 12.54
C GLU A 112 28.07 -7.16 11.79
N ASP A 113 28.35 -6.93 10.49
CA ASP A 113 27.48 -6.08 9.64
C ASP A 113 26.10 -6.70 9.48
N THR A 114 26.03 -8.01 9.25
CA THR A 114 24.76 -8.72 9.15
C THR A 114 23.96 -8.67 10.46
N ILE A 115 24.63 -8.85 11.61
CA ILE A 115 24.01 -8.77 12.94
C ILE A 115 23.44 -7.37 13.15
N LYS A 116 24.23 -6.32 12.90
CA LYS A 116 23.82 -4.92 13.04
C LYS A 116 22.60 -4.60 12.17
N MET A 117 22.62 -5.02 10.91
CA MET A 117 21.52 -4.78 9.97
C MET A 117 20.25 -5.56 10.32
N LEU A 118 20.38 -6.81 10.81
CA LEU A 118 19.24 -7.58 11.31
C LEU A 118 18.58 -6.91 12.52
N ASP A 119 19.36 -6.42 13.46
CA ASP A 119 18.84 -5.71 14.62
C ASP A 119 18.18 -4.39 14.21
N ALA A 120 18.75 -3.65 13.25
CA ALA A 120 18.12 -2.46 12.67
C ALA A 120 16.78 -2.80 12.00
N ALA A 121 16.73 -3.86 11.19
CA ALA A 121 15.50 -4.31 10.53
C ALA A 121 14.41 -4.72 11.55
N ARG A 122 14.78 -5.46 12.59
CA ARG A 122 13.86 -5.84 13.67
C ARG A 122 13.32 -4.64 14.43
N ARG A 123 14.14 -3.60 14.65
CA ARG A 123 13.67 -2.33 15.24
C ARG A 123 12.72 -1.59 14.32
N ALA A 124 13.05 -1.47 13.03
CA ALA A 124 12.25 -0.75 12.05
C ALA A 124 10.84 -1.36 11.86
N VAL A 125 10.67 -2.68 11.99
CA VAL A 125 9.33 -3.30 11.95
C VAL A 125 8.49 -3.01 13.20
N THR A 126 9.09 -2.56 14.30
CA THR A 126 8.36 -2.23 15.54
C THR A 126 7.95 -0.77 15.61
N ILE A 127 8.67 0.13 14.95
CA ILE A 127 8.40 1.56 14.87
C ILE A 127 8.37 1.94 13.39
N PRO A 128 7.31 2.58 12.88
CA PRO A 128 7.20 2.92 11.46
C PRO A 128 8.10 4.11 11.12
N ILE A 129 9.34 3.81 10.78
CA ILE A 129 10.33 4.76 10.28
C ILE A 129 10.47 4.53 8.79
N PHE A 130 10.37 5.60 8.00
CA PHE A 130 10.50 5.55 6.56
C PHE A 130 11.67 6.41 6.09
N ARG A 131 12.41 5.94 5.08
CA ARG A 131 13.41 6.76 4.38
C ARG A 131 12.74 7.82 3.52
N ARG A 132 11.56 7.48 3.02
CA ARG A 132 10.63 8.42 2.40
C ARG A 132 9.22 8.03 2.77
N CYS A 133 8.50 8.96 3.39
CA CYS A 133 7.09 8.78 3.70
C CYS A 133 6.21 8.83 2.43
N PHE A 134 4.96 8.44 2.54
CA PHE A 134 4.03 8.45 1.41
C PHE A 134 3.88 9.85 0.77
N ASN A 135 3.83 10.92 1.57
CA ASN A 135 3.68 12.28 1.05
C ASN A 135 4.87 12.68 0.16
N GLU A 136 6.09 12.29 0.50
CA GLU A 136 7.29 12.55 -0.31
C GLU A 136 7.26 11.75 -1.61
N ARG A 137 6.84 10.48 -1.56
CA ARG A 137 6.68 9.64 -2.76
C ARG A 137 5.60 10.17 -3.68
N ALA A 138 4.48 10.64 -3.13
CA ALA A 138 3.40 11.28 -3.88
C ALA A 138 3.88 12.57 -4.56
N ALA A 139 4.66 13.41 -3.87
CA ALA A 139 5.26 14.60 -4.47
C ALA A 139 6.18 14.26 -5.65
N GLN A 140 7.07 13.27 -5.47
CA GLN A 140 7.95 12.81 -6.56
C GLN A 140 7.19 12.26 -7.77
N PHE A 141 6.11 11.51 -7.53
CA PHE A 141 5.24 11.03 -8.61
C PHE A 141 4.67 12.20 -9.41
N TRP A 142 4.11 13.21 -8.72
CA TRP A 142 3.50 14.35 -9.38
C TRP A 142 4.51 15.28 -10.06
N ASP A 143 5.71 15.40 -9.54
CA ASP A 143 6.81 16.13 -10.21
C ASP A 143 7.17 15.44 -11.53
N ALA A 144 7.42 14.11 -11.49
CA ALA A 144 7.73 13.32 -12.67
C ALA A 144 6.57 13.30 -13.69
N PHE A 145 5.32 13.21 -13.22
CA PHE A 145 4.14 13.27 -14.08
C PHE A 145 4.00 14.65 -14.74
N SER A 146 4.23 15.73 -14.01
CA SER A 146 4.18 17.09 -14.53
C SER A 146 5.24 17.35 -15.59
N GLU A 147 6.46 16.84 -15.40
CA GLU A 147 7.54 16.90 -16.39
C GLU A 147 7.19 16.12 -17.67
N ALA A 148 6.52 14.99 -17.53
CA ALA A 148 6.14 14.12 -18.64
C ALA A 148 4.77 14.46 -19.27
N ASP A 149 4.00 15.43 -18.74
CA ASP A 149 2.61 15.72 -19.12
C ASP A 149 2.40 15.78 -20.65
N ALA A 150 3.17 16.66 -21.33
CA ALA A 150 3.00 16.87 -22.76
C ALA A 150 3.29 15.59 -23.58
N GLU A 151 4.28 14.80 -23.15
CA GLU A 151 4.66 13.57 -23.82
C GLU A 151 3.61 12.47 -23.58
N LEU A 152 3.11 12.31 -22.35
CA LEU A 152 2.05 11.34 -22.05
C LEU A 152 0.80 11.60 -22.89
N ARG A 153 0.37 12.86 -22.98
CA ARG A 153 -0.79 13.25 -23.82
C ARG A 153 -0.53 12.95 -25.29
N ALA A 154 0.67 13.22 -25.80
CA ALA A 154 1.04 12.92 -27.18
C ALA A 154 1.03 11.42 -27.47
N LEU A 155 1.56 10.59 -26.59
CA LEU A 155 1.55 9.12 -26.70
C LEU A 155 0.11 8.57 -26.75
N ILE A 156 -0.75 9.00 -25.83
CA ILE A 156 -2.15 8.57 -25.78
C ILE A 156 -2.89 9.02 -27.06
N ALA A 157 -2.73 10.26 -27.50
CA ALA A 157 -3.38 10.81 -28.67
C ALA A 157 -2.91 10.16 -29.99
N SER A 158 -1.65 9.74 -30.06
CA SER A 158 -1.09 9.07 -31.26
C SER A 158 -1.44 7.59 -31.38
N GLY A 159 -2.15 7.00 -30.40
CA GLY A 159 -2.52 5.59 -30.37
C GLY A 159 -1.40 4.67 -29.86
N ASN A 160 -0.44 5.20 -29.10
CA ASN A 160 0.60 4.44 -28.41
C ASN A 160 0.35 4.38 -26.87
N PRO A 161 -0.81 3.85 -26.44
CA PRO A 161 -1.17 3.80 -25.02
C PRO A 161 -0.22 2.91 -24.19
N ALA A 162 0.41 1.90 -24.81
CA ALA A 162 1.34 1.02 -24.11
C ALA A 162 2.57 1.75 -23.60
N ASP A 163 3.14 2.66 -24.39
CA ASP A 163 4.31 3.45 -23.99
C ASP A 163 3.97 4.44 -22.87
N ALA A 164 2.76 5.04 -22.92
CA ALA A 164 2.28 5.90 -21.84
C ALA A 164 2.07 5.11 -20.54
N LEU A 165 1.50 3.89 -20.64
CA LEU A 165 1.31 2.99 -19.51
C LEU A 165 2.64 2.63 -18.86
N GLU A 166 3.64 2.21 -19.64
CA GLU A 166 4.97 1.85 -19.12
C GLU A 166 5.59 3.01 -18.33
N ARG A 167 5.48 4.25 -18.83
CA ARG A 167 5.99 5.43 -18.13
C ARG A 167 5.26 5.68 -16.82
N ILE A 168 3.92 5.62 -16.81
CA ILE A 168 3.12 5.83 -15.59
C ILE A 168 3.43 4.73 -14.57
N VAL A 169 3.50 3.46 -14.99
CA VAL A 169 3.91 2.33 -14.12
C VAL A 169 5.28 2.59 -13.49
N LYS A 170 6.26 3.06 -14.28
CA LYS A 170 7.59 3.38 -13.76
C LYS A 170 7.56 4.50 -12.71
N MET A 171 6.74 5.53 -12.89
CA MET A 171 6.58 6.62 -11.92
C MET A 171 5.90 6.13 -10.64
N LEU A 172 4.91 5.22 -10.74
CA LEU A 172 4.17 4.67 -9.59
C LEU A 172 4.98 3.62 -8.81
N LYS A 173 6.07 3.10 -9.35
CA LYS A 173 6.80 1.95 -8.78
C LYS A 173 7.25 2.17 -7.33
N SER A 174 7.56 3.41 -6.93
CA SER A 174 7.93 3.74 -5.55
C SER A 174 6.74 3.84 -4.59
N ILE A 175 5.50 3.85 -5.12
CA ILE A 175 4.27 3.94 -4.34
C ILE A 175 3.57 2.58 -4.30
N SER A 176 3.23 2.02 -5.46
CA SER A 176 2.54 0.74 -5.55
C SER A 176 2.83 0.03 -6.87
N GLU A 177 3.04 -1.29 -6.80
CA GLU A 177 3.12 -2.16 -7.97
C GLU A 177 1.78 -2.86 -8.27
N GLY A 178 0.78 -2.74 -7.36
CA GLY A 178 -0.49 -3.47 -7.41
C GLY A 178 -1.68 -2.66 -7.92
N TRP A 179 -1.55 -1.35 -8.19
CA TRP A 179 -2.67 -0.57 -8.67
C TRP A 179 -2.93 -0.77 -10.16
N GLY A 180 -4.20 -0.90 -10.52
CA GLY A 180 -4.64 -0.87 -11.92
C GLY A 180 -4.55 0.55 -12.47
N ILE A 181 -4.19 0.67 -13.76
CA ILE A 181 -4.08 1.96 -14.44
C ILE A 181 -4.98 1.94 -15.67
N GLY A 182 -5.94 2.85 -15.70
CA GLY A 182 -6.76 3.15 -16.85
C GLY A 182 -6.50 4.57 -17.35
N PHE A 183 -6.56 4.76 -18.65
CA PHE A 183 -6.56 6.10 -19.23
C PHE A 183 -7.33 6.15 -20.53
N SER A 184 -7.80 7.34 -20.88
CA SER A 184 -8.50 7.56 -22.15
C SER A 184 -8.13 8.91 -22.77
N SER A 185 -8.20 8.95 -24.09
CA SER A 185 -8.19 10.20 -24.86
C SER A 185 -9.36 11.08 -24.46
N PRO A 186 -9.31 12.39 -24.74
CA PRO A 186 -10.39 13.30 -24.41
C PRO A 186 -11.74 12.81 -24.89
N THR A 187 -12.67 12.65 -23.96
CA THR A 187 -14.06 12.25 -24.23
C THR A 187 -15.05 13.35 -23.83
N ASP A 188 -14.61 14.35 -23.08
CA ASP A 188 -15.42 15.49 -22.70
C ASP A 188 -15.27 16.69 -23.65
N ALA A 189 -16.18 17.65 -23.56
CA ALA A 189 -16.17 18.85 -24.36
C ALA A 189 -14.98 19.80 -24.04
N ALA A 190 -14.33 19.62 -22.89
CA ALA A 190 -13.18 20.40 -22.46
C ALA A 190 -11.86 19.82 -23.00
N GLY A 191 -11.86 18.59 -23.49
CA GLY A 191 -10.67 17.95 -24.06
C GLY A 191 -9.71 17.38 -23.04
N HIS A 192 -10.20 17.02 -21.83
CA HIS A 192 -9.37 16.42 -20.79
C HIS A 192 -9.05 14.94 -21.06
N PHE A 193 -7.80 14.59 -20.82
CA PHE A 193 -7.38 13.21 -20.71
C PHE A 193 -7.83 12.65 -19.35
N LEU A 194 -8.21 11.40 -19.27
CA LEU A 194 -8.56 10.75 -18.01
C LEU A 194 -7.43 9.81 -17.59
N LEU A 195 -7.02 9.89 -16.33
CA LEU A 195 -6.21 8.88 -15.63
C LEU A 195 -7.04 8.27 -14.50
N GLU A 196 -7.21 6.97 -14.54
CA GLU A 196 -7.89 6.17 -13.52
C GLU A 196 -6.86 5.31 -12.78
N LEU A 197 -6.85 5.38 -11.44
CA LEU A 197 -6.04 4.51 -10.57
C LEU A 197 -6.97 3.58 -9.81
N SER A 198 -6.94 2.29 -10.17
CA SER A 198 -7.84 1.28 -9.61
C SER A 198 -7.19 0.56 -8.43
N PRO A 199 -7.89 0.42 -7.29
CA PRO A 199 -7.48 -0.45 -6.20
C PRO A 199 -7.63 -1.94 -6.53
N GLN A 200 -8.17 -2.32 -7.70
CA GLN A 200 -8.42 -3.70 -8.11
C GLN A 200 -9.24 -4.49 -7.07
N HIS A 201 -10.31 -3.88 -6.56
CA HIS A 201 -11.17 -4.43 -5.50
C HIS A 201 -10.49 -4.62 -4.13
N ASP A 202 -9.29 -4.08 -3.93
CA ASP A 202 -8.66 -4.03 -2.61
C ASP A 202 -9.10 -2.77 -1.85
N TYR A 203 -9.93 -2.95 -0.83
CA TYR A 203 -10.40 -1.86 0.04
C TYR A 203 -9.27 -1.11 0.74
N VAL A 204 -8.14 -1.78 1.01
CA VAL A 204 -6.98 -1.20 1.69
C VAL A 204 -6.34 -0.11 0.85
N GLN A 205 -6.34 -0.26 -0.47
CA GLN A 205 -5.70 0.64 -1.42
C GLN A 205 -6.54 1.89 -1.76
N ILE A 206 -7.80 1.95 -1.33
CA ILE A 206 -8.68 3.09 -1.64
C ILE A 206 -8.12 4.40 -1.05
N LEU A 207 -7.79 4.42 0.24
CA LEU A 207 -7.29 5.62 0.91
C LEU A 207 -5.93 6.09 0.37
N PRO A 208 -4.93 5.22 0.11
CA PRO A 208 -3.70 5.60 -0.58
C PRO A 208 -3.91 6.22 -1.96
N ILE A 209 -4.78 5.65 -2.78
CA ILE A 209 -5.13 6.21 -4.10
C ILE A 209 -5.77 7.59 -3.96
N LEU A 210 -6.78 7.73 -3.11
CA LEU A 210 -7.43 9.02 -2.86
C LEU A 210 -6.43 10.07 -2.37
N LYS A 211 -5.54 9.68 -1.45
CA LYS A 211 -4.49 10.56 -0.93
C LYS A 211 -3.51 11.02 -2.01
N LEU A 212 -3.10 10.11 -2.91
CA LEU A 212 -2.26 10.48 -4.05
C LEU A 212 -2.97 11.48 -4.97
N LEU A 213 -4.24 11.19 -5.34
CA LEU A 213 -5.01 12.03 -6.25
C LEU A 213 -5.33 13.41 -5.65
N ASP A 214 -5.58 13.50 -4.34
CA ASP A 214 -5.80 14.77 -3.64
C ASP A 214 -4.54 15.67 -3.62
N ALA A 215 -3.36 15.09 -3.82
CA ALA A 215 -2.09 15.81 -3.92
C ALA A 215 -1.75 16.26 -5.36
N ALA A 216 -2.61 15.98 -6.35
CA ALA A 216 -2.36 16.34 -7.73
C ALA A 216 -2.19 17.86 -7.91
N PRO A 217 -1.15 18.33 -8.65
CA PRO A 217 -0.97 19.74 -8.93
C PRO A 217 -2.17 20.33 -9.69
N ILE A 218 -2.67 21.46 -9.21
CA ILE A 218 -3.84 22.14 -9.79
C ILE A 218 -3.62 22.46 -11.30
N ALA A 219 -2.39 22.76 -11.69
CA ALA A 219 -2.04 23.06 -13.08
C ALA A 219 -2.34 21.89 -14.04
N LEU A 220 -2.22 20.65 -13.60
CA LEU A 220 -2.54 19.47 -14.42
C LEU A 220 -4.03 19.39 -14.74
N GLY A 221 -4.90 19.94 -13.89
CA GLY A 221 -6.34 19.99 -14.12
C GLY A 221 -6.77 20.76 -15.39
N ALA A 222 -5.86 21.51 -16.02
CA ALA A 222 -6.10 22.12 -17.33
C ALA A 222 -6.16 21.07 -18.48
N HIS A 223 -5.61 19.88 -18.28
CA HIS A 223 -5.47 18.86 -19.31
C HIS A 223 -5.92 17.48 -18.87
N TRP A 224 -5.99 17.23 -17.56
CA TRP A 224 -6.26 15.94 -16.99
C TRP A 224 -7.45 15.95 -16.05
N GLU A 225 -8.20 14.89 -16.08
CA GLU A 225 -9.10 14.46 -15.02
C GLU A 225 -8.52 13.21 -14.35
N PHE A 226 -8.54 13.18 -13.02
CA PHE A 226 -8.02 12.06 -12.23
C PHE A 226 -9.17 11.39 -11.48
N ALA A 227 -9.19 10.05 -11.49
CA ALA A 227 -10.21 9.28 -10.81
C ALA A 227 -9.63 8.12 -9.99
N ALA A 228 -10.18 7.90 -8.81
CA ALA A 228 -9.99 6.67 -8.08
C ALA A 228 -10.97 5.62 -8.64
N GLY A 229 -10.40 4.49 -9.09
CA GLY A 229 -11.13 3.39 -9.70
C GLY A 229 -11.64 3.61 -11.11
N LEU A 230 -12.06 2.51 -11.70
CA LEU A 230 -12.61 2.50 -13.06
C LEU A 230 -14.01 3.12 -13.06
N ARG A 231 -14.25 4.06 -13.99
CA ARG A 231 -15.55 4.68 -14.20
C ARG A 231 -16.41 3.84 -15.14
N PRO A 232 -17.75 3.96 -15.03
CA PRO A 232 -18.64 3.33 -15.99
C PRO A 232 -18.34 3.79 -17.41
N LYS A 233 -18.23 2.82 -18.33
CA LYS A 233 -18.03 3.05 -19.78
C LYS A 233 -19.19 2.41 -20.55
N PRO A 234 -20.30 3.11 -20.76
CA PRO A 234 -21.53 2.53 -21.35
C PRO A 234 -21.34 1.86 -22.72
N ALA A 235 -20.28 2.23 -23.45
CA ALA A 235 -19.95 1.65 -24.74
C ALA A 235 -19.10 0.36 -24.65
N ALA A 236 -18.63 -0.03 -23.47
CA ALA A 236 -17.80 -1.23 -23.28
C ALA A 236 -18.68 -2.49 -23.18
N VAL A 237 -19.27 -2.89 -24.30
CA VAL A 237 -20.21 -4.01 -24.40
C VAL A 237 -19.47 -5.33 -24.61
N GLU A 238 -18.23 -5.28 -25.05
CA GLU A 238 -17.45 -6.46 -25.44
C GLU A 238 -16.04 -6.43 -24.84
N LEU A 239 -15.62 -7.53 -24.20
CA LEU A 239 -14.24 -7.78 -23.81
C LEU A 239 -13.68 -9.00 -24.55
N LYS A 240 -12.48 -8.84 -25.13
CA LYS A 240 -11.76 -9.93 -25.77
C LYS A 240 -10.81 -10.59 -24.80
N PHE A 241 -10.92 -11.89 -24.66
CA PHE A 241 -10.03 -12.69 -23.81
C PHE A 241 -8.74 -13.09 -24.54
N ASN A 242 -7.67 -13.30 -23.76
CA ASN A 242 -6.38 -13.79 -24.28
C ASN A 242 -6.45 -15.16 -24.98
N LYS A 243 -7.51 -15.94 -24.79
CA LYS A 243 -7.74 -17.24 -25.46
C LYS A 243 -8.76 -17.16 -26.61
N GLY A 244 -9.09 -15.96 -27.08
CA GLY A 244 -10.04 -15.79 -28.20
C GLY A 244 -11.52 -15.93 -27.81
N LEU A 245 -11.84 -16.07 -26.52
CA LEU A 245 -13.22 -15.97 -26.03
C LEU A 245 -13.64 -14.50 -26.02
N LEU A 246 -14.78 -14.21 -26.62
CA LEU A 246 -15.38 -12.89 -26.60
C LEU A 246 -16.55 -12.90 -25.61
N PHE A 247 -16.53 -12.01 -24.63
CA PHE A 247 -17.69 -11.77 -23.76
C PHE A 247 -18.45 -10.55 -24.24
N ASP A 248 -19.66 -10.79 -24.72
CA ASP A 248 -20.62 -9.75 -25.03
C ASP A 248 -21.66 -9.68 -23.91
N CYS A 249 -21.75 -8.56 -23.22
CA CYS A 249 -22.72 -8.39 -22.14
C CYS A 249 -24.17 -8.49 -22.61
N ARG A 250 -24.44 -8.42 -23.93
CA ARG A 250 -25.75 -8.64 -24.54
C ARG A 250 -26.14 -10.13 -24.67
N GLU A 251 -25.19 -11.05 -24.47
CA GLU A 251 -25.43 -12.50 -24.55
C GLU A 251 -25.39 -13.18 -23.17
N ILE A 252 -24.87 -12.51 -22.15
CA ILE A 252 -24.77 -13.03 -20.77
C ILE A 252 -26.09 -12.75 -20.05
N ARG A 253 -26.76 -13.82 -19.61
CA ARG A 253 -27.98 -13.71 -18.78
C ARG A 253 -27.63 -13.71 -17.32
N CYS A 254 -28.25 -12.80 -16.58
CA CYS A 254 -27.93 -12.56 -15.17
C CYS A 254 -29.19 -12.64 -14.29
N ARG A 255 -28.93 -12.87 -13.00
CA ARG A 255 -29.89 -12.70 -11.91
C ARG A 255 -29.18 -12.11 -10.69
N LEU A 256 -29.80 -11.12 -10.03
CA LEU A 256 -29.35 -10.59 -8.76
C LEU A 256 -30.09 -11.31 -7.62
N VAL A 257 -29.32 -11.86 -6.67
CA VAL A 257 -29.85 -12.50 -5.47
C VAL A 257 -29.36 -11.69 -4.28
N LYS A 258 -30.28 -11.21 -3.44
CA LYS A 258 -29.91 -10.42 -2.25
C LYS A 258 -29.39 -11.35 -1.15
N GLU A 259 -28.20 -11.04 -0.64
CA GLU A 259 -27.60 -11.67 0.54
C GLU A 259 -27.18 -10.59 1.52
N GLU A 260 -27.82 -10.59 2.70
CA GLU A 260 -27.57 -9.57 3.73
C GLU A 260 -27.70 -8.14 3.16
N ASN A 261 -26.57 -7.39 3.11
CA ASN A 261 -26.49 -5.99 2.68
C ASN A 261 -25.92 -5.81 1.28
N ALA A 262 -25.72 -6.88 0.51
CA ALA A 262 -25.16 -6.84 -0.83
C ALA A 262 -25.86 -7.82 -1.77
N TRP A 263 -25.46 -7.84 -3.04
CA TRP A 263 -26.03 -8.67 -4.06
C TRP A 263 -25.03 -9.69 -4.57
N VAL A 264 -25.47 -10.92 -4.79
CA VAL A 264 -24.73 -11.92 -5.57
C VAL A 264 -25.22 -11.84 -7.00
N LEU A 265 -24.32 -11.60 -7.93
CA LEU A 265 -24.62 -11.62 -9.37
C LEU A 265 -24.37 -13.04 -9.89
N GLN A 266 -25.45 -13.70 -10.25
CA GLN A 266 -25.42 -15.01 -10.90
C GLN A 266 -25.54 -14.83 -12.39
N PHE A 267 -24.66 -15.45 -13.19
CA PHE A 267 -24.67 -15.29 -14.64
C PHE A 267 -24.52 -16.62 -15.37
N PHE A 268 -25.10 -16.66 -16.56
CA PHE A 268 -25.09 -17.76 -17.49
C PHE A 268 -24.73 -17.27 -18.90
N ALA A 269 -23.77 -17.96 -19.49
CA ALA A 269 -23.54 -17.90 -20.95
C ALA A 269 -23.16 -19.30 -21.42
N GLU A 270 -23.55 -19.65 -22.66
CA GLU A 270 -23.25 -20.98 -23.21
C GLU A 270 -21.73 -21.22 -23.33
N SER A 271 -20.97 -20.16 -23.59
CA SER A 271 -19.49 -20.16 -23.62
C SER A 271 -18.81 -20.45 -22.25
N LEU A 272 -19.53 -20.29 -21.14
CA LEU A 272 -19.05 -20.57 -19.79
C LEU A 272 -19.42 -21.96 -19.28
N ARG A 273 -20.17 -22.72 -20.09
CA ARG A 273 -20.68 -24.02 -19.71
C ARG A 273 -19.57 -25.06 -19.78
N GLY A 274 -19.25 -25.63 -18.61
CA GLY A 274 -18.27 -26.72 -18.51
C GLY A 274 -16.85 -26.31 -18.23
N LEU A 275 -16.60 -25.03 -17.86
CA LEU A 275 -15.32 -24.59 -17.33
C LEU A 275 -15.04 -25.30 -16.00
N ASP A 276 -13.81 -25.77 -15.79
CA ASP A 276 -13.34 -26.27 -14.50
C ASP A 276 -12.90 -25.10 -13.58
N GLU A 277 -12.42 -25.44 -12.37
CA GLU A 277 -12.01 -24.41 -11.40
C GLU A 277 -10.80 -23.61 -11.87
N GLU A 278 -9.84 -24.22 -12.56
CA GLU A 278 -8.63 -23.53 -13.05
C GLU A 278 -8.96 -22.61 -14.22
N GLU A 279 -9.89 -23.01 -15.08
CA GLU A 279 -10.36 -22.21 -16.22
C GLU A 279 -11.30 -21.07 -15.79
N SER A 280 -11.98 -21.22 -14.64
CA SER A 280 -12.96 -20.24 -14.17
C SER A 280 -12.33 -19.01 -13.52
N ALA A 281 -11.17 -19.12 -12.85
CA ALA A 281 -10.54 -17.99 -12.17
C ALA A 281 -10.24 -16.79 -13.10
N PRO A 282 -9.58 -16.95 -14.25
CA PRO A 282 -9.38 -15.84 -15.21
C PRO A 282 -10.69 -15.27 -15.76
N VAL A 283 -11.76 -16.10 -15.84
CA VAL A 283 -13.08 -15.67 -16.28
C VAL A 283 -13.71 -14.75 -15.25
N PHE A 284 -13.61 -15.05 -13.95
CA PHE A 284 -14.12 -14.19 -12.89
C PHE A 284 -13.44 -12.82 -12.89
N GLU A 285 -12.14 -12.75 -13.07
CA GLU A 285 -11.39 -11.48 -13.17
C GLU A 285 -11.93 -10.61 -14.32
N GLN A 286 -12.14 -11.21 -15.47
CA GLN A 286 -12.63 -10.47 -16.63
C GLN A 286 -14.11 -10.07 -16.50
N LEU A 287 -14.93 -10.90 -15.87
CA LEU A 287 -16.33 -10.55 -15.59
C LEU A 287 -16.41 -9.43 -14.55
N THR A 288 -15.54 -9.43 -13.56
CA THR A 288 -15.40 -8.33 -12.61
C THR A 288 -15.05 -7.03 -13.35
N LEU A 289 -14.05 -7.05 -14.22
CA LEU A 289 -13.67 -5.90 -15.02
C LEU A 289 -14.83 -5.42 -15.95
N LEU A 290 -15.60 -6.35 -16.51
CA LEU A 290 -16.77 -6.00 -17.32
C LEU A 290 -17.86 -5.33 -16.48
N ILE A 291 -18.09 -5.82 -15.25
CA ILE A 291 -19.04 -5.22 -14.30
C ILE A 291 -18.56 -3.82 -13.91
N ASP A 292 -17.27 -3.65 -13.63
CA ASP A 292 -16.67 -2.36 -13.30
C ASP A 292 -16.85 -1.35 -14.44
N HIS A 293 -16.72 -1.79 -15.68
CA HIS A 293 -17.01 -0.93 -16.83
C HIS A 293 -18.50 -0.61 -17.00
N LEU A 294 -19.40 -1.46 -16.52
CA LEU A 294 -20.84 -1.22 -16.63
C LEU A 294 -21.37 -0.29 -15.53
N ILE A 295 -20.97 -0.50 -14.27
CA ILE A 295 -21.55 0.20 -13.12
C ILE A 295 -20.52 1.06 -12.33
N GLY A 296 -19.25 1.00 -12.71
CA GLY A 296 -18.14 1.60 -11.96
C GLY A 296 -17.60 0.68 -10.88
N GLU A 297 -16.27 0.69 -10.69
CA GLU A 297 -15.58 -0.19 -9.74
C GLU A 297 -16.06 0.01 -8.30
N ALA A 298 -16.25 1.25 -7.84
CA ALA A 298 -16.74 1.51 -6.50
C ALA A 298 -18.14 0.93 -6.25
N ALA A 299 -19.06 1.05 -7.22
CA ALA A 299 -20.39 0.46 -7.11
C ALA A 299 -20.32 -1.07 -7.16
N SER A 300 -19.44 -1.63 -8.00
CA SER A 300 -19.15 -3.07 -8.05
C SER A 300 -18.68 -3.57 -6.69
N MET A 301 -17.64 -2.98 -6.14
CA MET A 301 -17.08 -3.32 -4.83
C MET A 301 -18.13 -3.26 -3.71
N ARG A 302 -18.97 -2.23 -3.72
CA ARG A 302 -19.91 -1.97 -2.60
C ARG A 302 -21.17 -2.81 -2.67
N PHE A 303 -21.72 -3.00 -3.86
CA PHE A 303 -23.06 -3.60 -4.03
C PHE A 303 -23.03 -5.02 -4.55
N ILE A 304 -21.95 -5.46 -5.22
CA ILE A 304 -21.81 -6.83 -5.72
C ILE A 304 -20.80 -7.59 -4.85
N ARG A 305 -21.31 -8.43 -3.95
CA ARG A 305 -20.45 -9.16 -3.00
C ARG A 305 -19.75 -10.36 -3.62
N ASN A 306 -20.41 -11.03 -4.54
CA ASN A 306 -19.92 -12.27 -5.12
C ASN A 306 -20.48 -12.50 -6.53
N LEU A 307 -19.72 -13.26 -7.31
CA LEU A 307 -20.07 -13.69 -8.65
C LEU A 307 -20.24 -15.21 -8.66
N THR A 308 -21.25 -15.69 -9.39
CA THR A 308 -21.51 -17.14 -9.50
C THR A 308 -21.88 -17.52 -10.94
N ILE A 309 -21.16 -18.49 -11.51
CA ILE A 309 -21.49 -19.04 -12.83
C ILE A 309 -22.59 -20.09 -12.67
N LEU A 310 -23.69 -19.93 -13.41
CA LEU A 310 -24.80 -20.87 -13.46
C LEU A 310 -24.55 -21.94 -14.54
N ARG A 311 -24.87 -23.18 -14.22
CA ARG A 311 -24.80 -24.29 -15.20
C ARG A 311 -26.00 -24.30 -16.18
N LYS A 312 -27.07 -23.59 -15.87
CA LYS A 312 -28.30 -23.45 -16.66
C LYS A 312 -28.78 -22.02 -16.61
N PRO A 313 -29.52 -21.56 -17.65
CA PRO A 313 -30.14 -20.23 -17.61
C PRO A 313 -31.03 -20.06 -16.38
N PRO A 314 -31.16 -18.82 -15.84
CA PRO A 314 -32.11 -18.52 -14.79
C PRO A 314 -33.53 -18.96 -15.16
N GLU A 315 -34.25 -19.62 -14.24
CA GLU A 315 -35.60 -20.18 -14.49
C GLU A 315 -36.64 -19.08 -14.79
N ASP A 316 -36.45 -17.89 -14.21
CA ASP A 316 -37.28 -16.70 -14.43
C ASP A 316 -36.90 -15.91 -15.69
N GLY A 317 -35.98 -16.45 -16.51
CA GLY A 317 -35.42 -15.82 -17.70
C GLY A 317 -34.33 -14.78 -17.40
N GLY A 318 -34.22 -14.27 -16.19
CA GLY A 318 -33.24 -13.26 -15.79
C GLY A 318 -33.27 -11.99 -16.62
N PHE A 319 -32.14 -11.27 -16.66
CA PHE A 319 -31.93 -10.09 -17.50
C PHE A 319 -30.56 -10.18 -18.21
N LEU A 320 -30.31 -9.36 -19.21
CA LEU A 320 -29.02 -9.31 -19.90
C LEU A 320 -28.02 -8.50 -19.06
N LEU A 321 -26.74 -8.90 -19.01
CA LEU A 321 -25.72 -8.19 -18.25
C LEU A 321 -25.62 -6.72 -18.66
N SER A 322 -25.91 -6.39 -19.93
CA SER A 322 -26.00 -5.00 -20.41
C SER A 322 -27.07 -4.15 -19.70
N GLU A 323 -28.08 -4.79 -19.05
CA GLU A 323 -29.14 -4.11 -18.28
C GLU A 323 -28.73 -3.91 -16.81
N LEU A 324 -27.55 -4.41 -16.40
CA LEU A 324 -27.10 -4.33 -14.99
C LEU A 324 -27.11 -2.90 -14.43
N PRO A 325 -26.68 -1.84 -15.16
CA PRO A 325 -26.71 -0.47 -14.64
C PRO A 325 -28.10 -0.03 -14.19
N GLU A 326 -29.13 -0.28 -14.99
CA GLU A 326 -30.51 0.07 -14.67
C GLU A 326 -31.06 -0.80 -13.54
N ARG A 327 -30.72 -2.09 -13.55
CA ARG A 327 -31.18 -3.06 -12.53
C ARG A 327 -30.63 -2.73 -11.16
N ILE A 328 -29.31 -2.49 -11.06
CA ILE A 328 -28.69 -2.17 -9.78
C ILE A 328 -29.14 -0.79 -9.28
N ALA A 329 -29.26 0.21 -10.16
CA ALA A 329 -29.74 1.54 -9.80
C ALA A 329 -31.20 1.54 -9.32
N ALA A 330 -32.04 0.64 -9.81
CA ALA A 330 -33.40 0.48 -9.32
C ALA A 330 -33.47 -0.15 -7.92
N LEU A 331 -32.54 -1.05 -7.60
CA LEU A 331 -32.45 -1.73 -6.31
C LEU A 331 -31.67 -0.91 -5.28
N GLU A 332 -30.62 -0.25 -5.71
CA GLU A 332 -29.69 0.56 -4.91
C GLU A 332 -29.48 1.92 -5.60
N PRO A 333 -30.36 2.90 -5.35
CA PRO A 333 -30.31 4.19 -6.07
C PRO A 333 -28.97 4.94 -5.93
N ARG A 334 -28.23 4.71 -4.85
CA ARG A 334 -26.89 5.28 -4.62
C ARG A 334 -25.86 4.76 -5.62
N ALA A 335 -26.04 3.57 -6.20
CA ALA A 335 -25.06 2.94 -7.07
C ALA A 335 -24.74 3.77 -8.32
N LYS A 336 -25.68 4.59 -8.80
CA LYS A 336 -25.53 5.38 -10.05
C LYS A 336 -24.35 6.35 -10.04
N ASN A 337 -23.99 6.91 -8.86
CA ASN A 337 -22.91 7.91 -8.73
C ASN A 337 -21.98 7.56 -7.57
N TYR A 338 -21.92 6.28 -7.20
CA TYR A 338 -21.13 5.83 -6.08
C TYR A 338 -19.64 5.81 -6.43
N THR A 339 -18.83 6.36 -5.56
CA THR A 339 -17.40 6.57 -5.75
C THR A 339 -16.57 5.89 -4.68
N HIS A 340 -15.27 5.75 -4.89
CA HIS A 340 -14.34 5.26 -3.87
C HIS A 340 -14.26 6.19 -2.65
N ARG A 341 -14.56 7.48 -2.84
CA ARG A 341 -14.67 8.42 -1.71
C ARG A 341 -15.88 8.09 -0.82
N ASP A 342 -17.00 7.70 -1.44
CA ASP A 342 -18.16 7.24 -0.65
C ASP A 342 -17.83 5.98 0.16
N ILE A 343 -17.02 5.06 -0.39
CA ILE A 343 -16.53 3.89 0.38
C ILE A 343 -15.66 4.35 1.55
N ALA A 344 -14.70 5.24 1.31
CA ALA A 344 -13.77 5.74 2.31
C ALA A 344 -14.47 6.53 3.44
N ASP A 345 -15.62 7.14 3.15
CA ASP A 345 -16.44 7.90 4.11
C ASP A 345 -17.45 7.02 4.87
N GLU A 346 -17.65 5.76 4.47
CA GLU A 346 -18.52 4.84 5.19
C GLU A 346 -17.96 4.53 6.58
N ARG A 347 -18.79 4.63 7.59
CA ARG A 347 -18.45 4.35 8.99
C ARG A 347 -19.19 3.12 9.47
N LEU A 348 -18.45 2.24 10.13
CA LEU A 348 -18.99 1.08 10.82
C LEU A 348 -18.90 1.30 12.33
N ASP A 349 -20.03 1.45 12.98
CA ASP A 349 -20.10 1.43 14.44
C ASP A 349 -20.01 -0.01 14.94
N TYR A 350 -19.23 -0.23 15.98
CA TYR A 350 -19.04 -1.56 16.53
C TYR A 350 -19.05 -1.57 18.07
N TRP A 351 -19.48 -2.69 18.62
CA TRP A 351 -19.44 -2.99 20.06
C TRP A 351 -18.72 -4.30 20.28
N LEU A 352 -17.74 -4.29 21.16
CA LEU A 352 -16.93 -5.44 21.51
C LEU A 352 -17.12 -5.80 22.98
N LYS A 353 -17.00 -7.07 23.29
CA LYS A 353 -16.83 -7.52 24.68
C LYS A 353 -15.31 -7.51 24.96
N PRO A 354 -14.86 -6.76 25.98
CA PRO A 354 -13.45 -6.77 26.36
C PRO A 354 -12.96 -8.19 26.63
N GLU A 355 -11.90 -8.59 25.97
CA GLU A 355 -11.31 -9.95 26.16
C GLU A 355 -10.30 -9.94 27.31
N LYS A 356 -9.54 -8.83 27.38
CA LYS A 356 -8.49 -8.62 28.39
C LYS A 356 -8.51 -7.15 28.78
N GLU A 357 -9.10 -6.80 29.90
CA GLU A 357 -9.31 -5.41 30.34
C GLU A 357 -8.03 -4.58 30.51
N ALA A 358 -6.89 -5.21 30.68
CA ALA A 358 -5.59 -4.53 30.82
C ALA A 358 -4.80 -4.42 29.53
N GLU A 359 -5.12 -5.21 28.50
CA GLU A 359 -4.36 -5.26 27.26
C GLU A 359 -4.85 -4.19 26.28
N ILE A 360 -3.89 -3.46 25.69
CA ILE A 360 -4.15 -2.36 24.76
C ILE A 360 -4.87 -2.89 23.52
N ASN A 361 -5.95 -2.23 23.11
CA ASN A 361 -6.87 -2.57 22.02
C ASN A 361 -7.81 -3.77 22.29
N PHE A 362 -7.48 -4.67 23.22
CA PHE A 362 -8.39 -5.76 23.62
C PHE A 362 -9.37 -5.37 24.74
N ASP A 363 -9.19 -4.19 25.31
CA ASP A 363 -10.07 -3.57 26.31
C ASP A 363 -11.17 -2.68 25.71
N ILE A 364 -11.22 -2.51 24.37
CA ILE A 364 -12.22 -1.69 23.67
C ILE A 364 -13.63 -2.25 23.90
N ARG A 365 -14.56 -1.35 24.17
CA ARG A 365 -15.99 -1.64 24.36
C ARG A 365 -16.85 -1.24 23.18
N PHE A 366 -16.59 -0.08 22.62
CA PHE A 366 -17.31 0.44 21.45
C PHE A 366 -16.44 1.43 20.68
N GLY A 367 -16.77 1.62 19.43
CA GLY A 367 -16.10 2.56 18.55
C GLY A 367 -16.75 2.65 17.19
N TRP A 368 -16.13 3.41 16.32
CA TRP A 368 -16.41 3.41 14.89
C TRP A 368 -15.12 3.31 14.10
N THR A 369 -15.19 2.75 12.91
CA THR A 369 -14.06 2.70 11.97
C THR A 369 -14.55 2.81 10.53
N ALA A 370 -13.75 3.45 9.66
CA ALA A 370 -13.91 3.41 8.21
C ALA A 370 -13.04 2.29 7.59
N ALA A 371 -12.19 1.63 8.40
CA ALA A 371 -11.23 0.63 7.93
C ALA A 371 -11.26 -0.65 8.80
N PRO A 372 -12.38 -1.39 8.82
CA PRO A 372 -12.58 -2.54 9.71
C PRO A 372 -11.56 -3.66 9.49
N TYR A 373 -10.96 -3.75 8.31
CA TYR A 373 -9.93 -4.72 7.98
C TYR A 373 -8.67 -4.56 8.84
N PHE A 374 -8.30 -3.36 9.30
CA PHE A 374 -7.14 -3.16 10.17
C PHE A 374 -7.35 -3.77 11.56
N ILE A 375 -8.51 -3.51 12.17
CA ILE A 375 -8.84 -4.07 13.49
C ILE A 375 -8.90 -5.59 13.41
N ASN A 376 -9.55 -6.12 12.37
CA ASN A 376 -9.71 -7.56 12.18
C ASN A 376 -8.35 -8.24 12.00
N SER A 377 -7.49 -7.71 11.13
CA SER A 377 -6.12 -8.20 10.90
C SER A 377 -5.29 -8.17 12.19
N TYR A 378 -5.33 -7.05 12.93
CA TYR A 378 -4.61 -6.94 14.20
C TYR A 378 -5.08 -7.96 15.24
N ARG A 379 -6.39 -8.19 15.36
CA ARG A 379 -6.96 -9.14 16.34
C ARG A 379 -6.73 -10.60 15.93
N SER A 380 -6.71 -10.92 14.64
CA SER A 380 -6.36 -12.26 14.14
C SER A 380 -4.85 -12.54 14.15
N GLY A 381 -4.02 -11.51 14.32
CA GLY A 381 -2.56 -11.66 14.34
C GLY A 381 -1.90 -11.63 12.96
N GLU A 382 -2.65 -11.25 11.94
CA GLU A 382 -2.18 -11.07 10.57
C GLU A 382 -1.55 -9.68 10.40
N SER A 383 -0.53 -9.55 9.55
CA SER A 383 0.15 -8.27 9.30
C SER A 383 0.32 -7.93 7.82
N GLU A 384 -0.02 -8.84 6.91
CA GLU A 384 0.24 -8.69 5.46
C GLU A 384 -0.31 -7.38 4.88
N VAL A 385 -1.55 -7.02 5.24
CA VAL A 385 -2.20 -5.77 4.83
C VAL A 385 -1.40 -4.54 5.28
N VAL A 386 -0.94 -4.55 6.53
CA VAL A 386 -0.19 -3.44 7.12
C VAL A 386 1.22 -3.39 6.57
N ASP A 387 1.84 -4.55 6.31
CA ASP A 387 3.16 -4.65 5.70
C ASP A 387 3.15 -4.12 4.26
N GLU A 388 2.08 -4.32 3.51
CA GLU A 388 1.93 -3.75 2.18
C GLU A 388 1.87 -2.22 2.22
N LEU A 389 1.09 -1.63 3.12
CA LEU A 389 1.02 -0.19 3.29
C LEU A 389 2.36 0.39 3.79
N HIS A 390 3.05 -0.33 4.66
CA HIS A 390 4.38 0.07 5.10
C HIS A 390 5.38 0.18 3.93
N ARG A 391 5.35 -0.77 2.98
CA ARG A 391 6.15 -0.68 1.74
C ARG A 391 5.87 0.57 0.91
N GLN A 392 4.66 1.11 1.03
CA GLN A 392 4.24 2.36 0.37
C GLN A 392 4.65 3.63 1.15
N GLY A 393 5.30 3.49 2.31
CA GLY A 393 5.66 4.61 3.18
C GLY A 393 4.50 5.08 4.06
N ILE A 394 3.54 4.20 4.37
CA ILE A 394 2.35 4.49 5.16
C ILE A 394 2.40 3.72 6.47
N ALA A 395 2.37 4.41 7.60
CA ALA A 395 2.18 3.77 8.89
C ALA A 395 0.69 3.70 9.24
N VAL A 396 0.26 2.53 9.70
CA VAL A 396 -1.11 2.31 10.16
C VAL A 396 -1.09 1.81 11.59
N GLY A 397 -1.91 2.42 12.43
CA GLY A 397 -1.99 2.06 13.83
C GLY A 397 -3.00 2.90 14.58
N PHE A 398 -2.81 2.97 15.87
CA PHE A 398 -3.66 3.76 16.72
C PHE A 398 -2.87 4.50 17.79
N PHE A 399 -3.27 5.74 18.04
CA PHE A 399 -2.92 6.43 19.26
C PHE A 399 -3.86 5.99 20.37
N PHE A 400 -3.33 5.84 21.57
CA PHE A 400 -4.15 5.66 22.75
C PHE A 400 -3.76 6.65 23.84
N PHE A 401 -4.78 7.11 24.56
CA PHE A 401 -4.64 8.11 25.60
C PHE A 401 -5.24 7.57 26.90
N GLU A 402 -4.44 7.58 27.97
CA GLU A 402 -4.97 7.40 29.31
C GLU A 402 -5.38 8.77 29.84
N ARG A 403 -6.66 8.94 30.18
CA ARG A 403 -7.16 10.19 30.74
C ARG A 403 -6.72 10.39 32.19
N ALA A 404 -6.75 11.64 32.64
CA ALA A 404 -6.68 11.97 34.06
C ALA A 404 -7.93 11.38 34.79
N ALA A 405 -7.82 11.25 36.12
CA ALA A 405 -8.92 10.69 36.92
C ALA A 405 -10.21 11.51 36.73
N ALA A 406 -11.32 10.82 36.52
CA ALA A 406 -12.63 11.41 36.40
C ALA A 406 -13.52 11.01 37.62
N VAL A 407 -14.45 11.89 37.99
CA VAL A 407 -15.28 11.73 39.18
C VAL A 407 -16.53 10.86 38.93
N SER A 408 -16.91 10.62 37.67
CA SER A 408 -17.98 9.74 37.26
C SER A 408 -17.77 9.15 35.88
N PRO A 409 -18.50 8.08 35.50
CA PRO A 409 -18.43 7.52 34.13
C PRO A 409 -18.76 8.53 33.02
N GLU A 410 -19.75 9.40 33.24
CA GLU A 410 -20.17 10.44 32.29
C GLU A 410 -19.06 11.50 32.13
N ALA A 411 -18.40 11.89 33.23
CA ALA A 411 -17.26 12.80 33.19
C ALA A 411 -16.07 12.16 32.47
N ALA A 412 -15.87 10.85 32.64
CA ALA A 412 -14.86 10.09 31.93
C ALA A 412 -15.07 10.09 30.41
N GLU A 413 -16.30 9.80 29.95
CA GLU A 413 -16.66 9.83 28.54
C GLU A 413 -16.53 11.24 27.94
N ALA A 414 -16.98 12.26 28.65
CA ALA A 414 -16.83 13.65 28.20
C ALA A 414 -15.34 14.04 28.05
N LEU A 415 -14.48 13.59 28.97
CA LEU A 415 -13.05 13.84 28.92
C LEU A 415 -12.39 13.12 27.76
N ASP A 416 -12.74 11.85 27.50
CA ASP A 416 -12.25 11.09 26.36
C ASP A 416 -12.59 11.77 25.03
N ARG A 417 -13.84 12.24 24.88
CA ARG A 417 -14.27 12.99 23.68
C ARG A 417 -13.50 14.30 23.51
N THR A 418 -13.22 15.00 24.63
CA THR A 418 -12.40 16.21 24.59
C THR A 418 -10.97 15.90 24.14
N ILE A 419 -10.34 14.86 24.70
CA ILE A 419 -8.97 14.44 24.30
C ILE A 419 -8.91 14.14 22.81
N ILE A 420 -9.89 13.39 22.28
CA ILE A 420 -9.95 13.05 20.85
C ILE A 420 -10.14 14.32 20.00
N ALA A 421 -11.01 15.23 20.41
CA ALA A 421 -11.25 16.47 19.69
C ALA A 421 -10.01 17.37 19.67
N ASP A 422 -9.33 17.53 20.81
CA ASP A 422 -8.08 18.30 20.94
C ASP A 422 -6.98 17.69 20.08
N PHE A 423 -6.84 16.35 20.09
CA PHE A 423 -5.87 15.62 19.27
C PHE A 423 -6.12 15.83 17.77
N ARG A 424 -7.39 15.74 17.31
CA ARG A 424 -7.75 15.99 15.90
C ARG A 424 -7.51 17.44 15.51
N GLY A 425 -7.82 18.39 16.39
CA GLY A 425 -7.51 19.81 16.21
C GLY A 425 -6.02 20.04 16.03
N MET A 426 -5.20 19.46 16.91
CA MET A 426 -3.76 19.51 16.84
C MET A 426 -3.23 18.96 15.50
N LEU A 427 -3.70 17.77 15.06
CA LEU A 427 -3.30 17.21 13.76
C LEU A 427 -3.61 18.14 12.60
N SER A 428 -4.81 18.76 12.59
CA SER A 428 -5.21 19.71 11.54
C SER A 428 -4.34 20.96 11.49
N GLU A 429 -3.91 21.45 12.65
CA GLU A 429 -3.18 22.72 12.78
C GLU A 429 -1.67 22.55 12.59
N THR A 430 -1.07 21.50 13.18
CA THR A 430 0.39 21.35 13.24
C THR A 430 0.94 20.35 12.22
N ALA A 431 0.15 19.36 11.83
CA ALA A 431 0.54 18.34 10.85
C ALA A 431 -0.52 18.18 9.72
N PRO A 432 -0.95 19.27 9.05
CA PRO A 432 -1.98 19.19 8.03
C PRO A 432 -1.56 18.25 6.90
N GLY A 433 -2.46 17.32 6.55
CA GLY A 433 -2.24 16.34 5.49
C GLY A 433 -1.24 15.22 5.83
N ALA A 434 -0.69 15.17 7.06
CA ALA A 434 0.24 14.13 7.47
C ALA A 434 -0.44 12.88 8.02
N ALA A 435 -1.72 12.96 8.41
CA ALA A 435 -2.50 11.83 8.90
C ALA A 435 -3.96 11.89 8.43
N SER A 436 -4.59 10.71 8.36
CA SER A 436 -6.05 10.54 8.26
C SER A 436 -6.54 9.75 9.47
N VAL A 437 -7.56 10.27 10.15
CA VAL A 437 -8.26 9.55 11.22
C VAL A 437 -9.29 8.62 10.57
N VAL A 438 -9.14 7.33 10.80
CA VAL A 438 -9.99 6.27 10.21
C VAL A 438 -10.89 5.59 11.24
N GLY A 439 -10.75 5.91 12.54
CA GLY A 439 -11.61 5.37 13.58
C GLY A 439 -11.35 5.99 14.95
N GLU A 440 -12.31 5.77 15.85
CA GLU A 440 -12.23 6.14 17.26
C GLU A 440 -12.84 5.03 18.11
N ALA A 441 -12.22 4.74 19.26
CA ALA A 441 -12.73 3.72 20.16
C ALA A 441 -12.55 4.10 21.63
N PHE A 442 -13.34 3.44 22.47
CA PHE A 442 -13.44 3.76 23.90
C PHE A 442 -13.36 2.48 24.73
N SER A 443 -12.59 2.57 25.81
CA SER A 443 -12.53 1.57 26.86
C SER A 443 -12.83 2.19 28.23
N GLU A 444 -12.73 1.40 29.28
CA GLU A 444 -12.92 1.92 30.63
C GLU A 444 -11.84 2.92 31.05
N ARG A 445 -10.61 2.77 30.55
CA ARG A 445 -9.44 3.54 30.98
C ARG A 445 -8.85 4.43 29.91
N ARG A 446 -9.12 4.13 28.65
CA ARG A 446 -8.43 4.72 27.48
C ARG A 446 -9.43 5.13 26.42
N CYS A 447 -9.07 6.13 25.67
CA CYS A 447 -9.64 6.37 24.35
C CYS A 447 -8.58 6.14 23.27
N TYR A 448 -9.05 5.82 22.07
CA TYR A 448 -8.24 5.41 20.94
C TYR A 448 -8.59 6.23 19.71
N VAL A 449 -7.58 6.57 18.91
CA VAL A 449 -7.75 7.17 17.58
C VAL A 449 -6.97 6.33 16.58
N GLU A 450 -7.70 5.70 15.66
CA GLU A 450 -7.12 4.91 14.58
C GLU A 450 -6.71 5.84 13.45
N VAL A 451 -5.49 5.64 12.94
CA VAL A 451 -4.88 6.55 11.97
C VAL A 451 -4.14 5.81 10.86
N MET A 452 -4.17 6.43 9.67
CA MET A 452 -3.16 6.24 8.63
C MET A 452 -2.24 7.45 8.63
N LEU A 453 -0.93 7.22 8.76
CA LEU A 453 0.08 8.26 8.79
C LEU A 453 0.78 8.31 7.44
N TRP A 454 0.61 9.43 6.74
CA TRP A 454 1.22 9.73 5.45
C TRP A 454 2.62 10.34 5.59
N ASP A 455 2.89 10.87 6.80
CA ASP A 455 4.16 11.44 7.26
C ASP A 455 4.25 11.21 8.77
N SER A 456 4.81 10.07 9.15
CA SER A 456 4.87 9.62 10.54
C SER A 456 5.72 10.55 11.41
N ASP A 457 6.85 11.03 10.91
CA ASP A 457 7.81 11.83 11.65
C ASP A 457 7.18 13.16 12.08
N ARG A 458 6.53 13.83 11.14
CA ARG A 458 5.82 15.08 11.40
C ARG A 458 4.68 14.91 12.39
N VAL A 459 3.94 13.79 12.31
CA VAL A 459 2.87 13.50 13.27
C VAL A 459 3.43 13.19 14.64
N PHE A 460 4.47 12.39 14.75
CA PHE A 460 5.08 12.03 16.03
C PHE A 460 5.69 13.25 16.75
N GLU A 461 6.34 14.14 16.01
CA GLU A 461 6.83 15.42 16.56
C GLU A 461 5.66 16.27 17.10
N ALA A 462 4.59 16.42 16.32
CA ALA A 462 3.40 17.17 16.73
C ALA A 462 2.75 16.58 17.99
N VAL A 463 2.63 15.25 18.06
CA VAL A 463 2.06 14.54 19.24
C VAL A 463 2.95 14.67 20.46
N GLN A 464 4.27 14.61 20.30
CA GLN A 464 5.25 14.83 21.39
C GLN A 464 5.06 16.21 22.02
N ASN A 465 4.96 17.24 21.17
CA ASN A 465 4.78 18.62 21.62
C ASN A 465 3.41 18.82 22.31
N TRP A 466 2.33 18.34 21.70
CA TRP A 466 0.97 18.46 22.23
C TRP A 466 0.81 17.70 23.55
N SER A 467 1.24 16.42 23.61
CA SER A 467 1.02 15.56 24.78
C SER A 467 1.73 16.08 26.02
N SER A 468 2.90 16.74 25.85
CA SER A 468 3.64 17.35 26.95
C SER A 468 2.84 18.44 27.67
N GLN A 469 1.95 19.14 26.93
CA GLN A 469 1.15 20.27 27.42
C GLN A 469 -0.27 19.84 27.84
N ALA A 470 -0.78 18.71 27.35
CA ALA A 470 -2.13 18.22 27.62
C ALA A 470 -2.27 17.74 29.07
N SER A 471 -2.83 18.57 29.95
CA SER A 471 -3.01 18.26 31.38
C SER A 471 -4.07 17.20 31.66
N ASN A 472 -5.02 17.04 30.74
CA ASN A 472 -6.12 16.06 30.78
C ASN A 472 -5.68 14.65 30.34
N VAL A 473 -4.45 14.51 29.77
CA VAL A 473 -3.86 13.25 29.33
C VAL A 473 -2.78 12.84 30.34
N ARG A 474 -2.94 11.65 30.91
CA ARG A 474 -1.97 11.03 31.82
C ARG A 474 -0.88 10.28 31.08
N ALA A 475 -1.26 9.54 30.03
CA ALA A 475 -0.33 8.87 29.12
C ALA A 475 -0.81 9.01 27.68
N ALA A 476 0.15 9.12 26.74
CA ALA A 476 -0.09 9.18 25.31
C ALA A 476 0.93 8.29 24.61
N ALA A 477 0.48 7.40 23.75
CA ALA A 477 1.35 6.52 22.99
C ALA A 477 0.73 6.13 21.64
N PHE A 478 1.58 5.67 20.73
CA PHE A 478 1.22 5.07 19.45
C PHE A 478 1.60 3.59 19.44
N ARG A 479 0.77 2.78 18.81
CA ARG A 479 1.07 1.40 18.45
C ARG A 479 0.65 1.13 17.03
N SER A 480 1.57 0.58 16.22
CA SER A 480 1.26 0.10 14.88
C SER A 480 0.36 -1.13 14.95
N TYR A 481 -0.49 -1.29 13.94
CA TYR A 481 -1.21 -2.55 13.70
C TYR A 481 -0.28 -3.66 13.19
N ARG A 482 0.95 -3.34 12.81
CA ARG A 482 1.97 -4.30 12.43
C ARG A 482 2.44 -5.10 13.64
N ARG A 483 2.48 -6.43 13.55
CA ARG A 483 2.92 -7.29 14.64
C ARG A 483 4.33 -7.86 14.37
N PRO A 484 5.17 -8.00 15.39
CA PRO A 484 5.06 -7.63 16.80
C PRO A 484 5.53 -6.17 17.04
N ALA A 485 4.63 -5.20 16.86
CA ALA A 485 4.98 -3.79 17.05
C ALA A 485 5.22 -3.45 18.51
N GLY A 486 6.24 -2.65 18.79
CA GLY A 486 6.46 -1.98 20.06
C GLY A 486 5.41 -0.88 20.32
N ILE A 487 5.55 -0.20 21.44
CA ILE A 487 4.72 0.95 21.81
C ILE A 487 5.64 2.16 21.89
N LEU A 488 5.34 3.20 21.10
CA LEU A 488 6.03 4.47 21.16
C LEU A 488 5.30 5.40 22.14
N PHE A 489 5.95 5.71 23.26
CA PHE A 489 5.40 6.60 24.29
C PHE A 489 5.82 8.04 24.05
N PHE A 490 4.87 8.96 24.01
CA PHE A 490 5.06 10.42 24.00
C PHE A 490 4.91 11.02 25.39
N LYS A 491 4.08 10.41 26.23
CA LYS A 491 3.89 10.77 27.63
C LYS A 491 3.60 9.51 28.43
N SER A 492 4.38 9.29 29.52
CA SER A 492 4.19 8.15 30.42
C SER A 492 3.64 8.61 31.76
N ALA A 493 2.74 7.79 32.33
CA ALA A 493 2.24 7.98 33.68
C ALA A 493 3.35 7.82 34.75
N ASP A 494 4.41 7.08 34.42
CA ASP A 494 5.54 6.79 35.29
C ASP A 494 6.77 7.61 34.81
N ARG A 495 7.17 8.61 35.60
CA ARG A 495 8.27 9.54 35.24
C ARG A 495 9.63 8.85 35.03
N SER A 496 9.78 7.59 35.43
CA SER A 496 11.02 6.82 35.26
C SER A 496 11.25 6.27 33.84
N LYS A 497 10.20 6.24 32.99
CA LYS A 497 10.27 5.71 31.62
C LYS A 497 10.42 6.78 30.53
N ASN A 498 10.28 8.06 30.86
CA ASN A 498 10.33 9.15 29.87
C ASN A 498 11.74 9.50 29.35
N ALA A 499 12.80 8.89 29.85
CA ALA A 499 14.17 9.30 29.54
C ALA A 499 15.00 8.29 28.73
N SER A 500 14.53 7.06 28.54
CA SER A 500 15.33 6.01 27.91
C SER A 500 14.96 5.67 26.46
N ASP A 501 13.74 5.97 26.00
CA ASP A 501 13.27 5.46 24.70
C ASP A 501 13.22 6.51 23.58
N ALA A 502 13.31 7.79 23.88
CA ALA A 502 13.27 8.86 22.87
C ALA A 502 14.65 9.40 22.46
N GLY A 503 15.67 9.16 23.28
CA GLY A 503 17.02 9.70 23.06
C GLY A 503 17.92 8.87 22.15
N ASP A 504 17.67 7.56 22.08
CA ASP A 504 18.56 6.65 21.34
C ASP A 504 18.20 6.48 19.86
N ILE A 505 17.09 7.07 19.39
CA ILE A 505 16.61 6.85 18.01
C ILE A 505 17.20 7.86 17.01
N ALA A 506 17.53 9.07 17.46
CA ALA A 506 18.02 10.12 16.57
C ALA A 506 19.53 10.06 16.30
N ASP A 507 20.33 9.62 17.29
CA ASP A 507 21.80 9.64 17.17
C ASP A 507 22.39 8.43 16.42
N GLU A 508 21.64 7.30 16.29
CA GLU A 508 22.17 6.11 15.61
C GLU A 508 21.85 6.04 14.10
N ALA A 509 20.94 6.88 13.59
CA ALA A 509 20.66 6.93 12.14
C ALA A 509 21.78 7.63 11.35
N ASP A 510 22.51 8.55 11.98
CA ASP A 510 23.64 9.28 11.37
C ASP A 510 24.98 8.52 11.42
N GLU A 511 25.13 7.48 12.25
CA GLU A 511 26.36 6.67 12.29
C GLU A 511 26.40 5.49 11.32
N VAL A 512 25.33 5.25 10.56
CA VAL A 512 25.22 4.15 9.57
C VAL A 512 25.32 4.67 8.12
N SER A 513 25.63 5.97 7.93
CA SER A 513 25.88 6.55 6.60
C SER A 513 27.33 6.41 6.16
#